data_ada8d0ac6a5a901108c8ceabf1498f09
#
_entry.id   ada8d0ac6a5a901108c8ceabf1498f09
#
_cell.length_a   1.000
_cell.length_b   1.000
_cell.length_c   1.000
_cell.angle_alpha   90.00
_cell.angle_beta   90.00
_cell.angle_gamma   90.00
#
_symmetry.space_group_name_H-M   'P 1'
#
loop_
_entity.id
_entity.type
_entity.pdbx_description
1 polymer ?
#
loop_
_entity_poly.entity_id
_entity_poly.type
_entity_poly.pdbx_seq_one_letter_code
_entity_poly.pdbx_strand_id
1 'polypeptide(L)'
;MTSRRKFLLNGARAGIAAGAYAAFPPSIQRALAIPANNATGTIRDVEHVVILMQENRAFDHYFGTLAGVRGFGDRFPIPLPDGRNVWQQRTGNGTVISPFHLDGSTGNAQRASGTPHDWLDSQLAWDNGRMDQWPRYKNPISMGFFLSLIHI
;
A
#
# COMPACT_ATOMS: atom_id res chain seq x y z
N MET A 1 -37.51 25.09 2.00
CA MET A 1 -37.34 25.25 3.47
C MET A 1 -36.46 24.15 4.00
N THR A 2 -35.30 24.49 4.53
CA THR A 2 -34.39 23.54 5.17
C THR A 2 -34.93 23.13 6.54
N SER A 3 -35.12 21.84 6.79
CA SER A 3 -35.65 21.37 8.09
C SER A 3 -34.66 21.71 9.23
N ARG A 4 -35.20 22.01 10.43
CA ARG A 4 -34.37 22.24 11.65
C ARG A 4 -33.28 21.19 11.85
N ARG A 5 -33.58 19.93 11.53
CA ARG A 5 -32.62 18.80 11.62
C ARG A 5 -31.45 18.94 10.64
N LYS A 6 -31.73 19.35 9.38
CA LYS A 6 -30.67 19.63 8.39
C LYS A 6 -29.81 20.82 8.78
N PHE A 7 -30.41 21.85 9.36
CA PHE A 7 -29.68 23.01 9.86
C PHE A 7 -28.71 22.62 11.00
N LEU A 8 -29.19 21.85 12.00
CA LEU A 8 -28.36 21.41 13.12
C LEU A 8 -27.25 20.46 12.68
N LEU A 9 -27.53 19.52 11.76
CA LEU A 9 -26.53 18.61 11.19
C LEU A 9 -25.44 19.35 10.41
N ASN A 10 -25.81 20.34 9.63
CA ASN A 10 -24.86 21.17 8.87
C ASN A 10 -24.03 22.06 9.80
N GLY A 11 -24.63 22.60 10.87
CA GLY A 11 -23.92 23.36 11.89
C GLY A 11 -22.90 22.51 12.66
N ALA A 12 -23.27 21.27 13.02
CA ALA A 12 -22.34 20.32 13.67
C ALA A 12 -21.19 19.91 12.74
N ARG A 13 -21.46 19.65 11.47
CA ARG A 13 -20.43 19.33 10.46
C ARG A 13 -19.48 20.50 10.24
N ALA A 14 -19.98 21.73 10.17
CA ALA A 14 -19.17 22.94 10.02
C ALA A 14 -18.27 23.15 11.27
N GLY A 15 -18.79 22.90 12.48
CA GLY A 15 -18.03 23.00 13.72
C GLY A 15 -16.90 21.98 13.81
N ILE A 16 -17.15 20.71 13.40
CA ILE A 16 -16.12 19.66 13.35
C ILE A 16 -15.04 20.02 12.30
N ALA A 17 -15.43 20.50 11.13
CA ALA A 17 -14.49 20.91 10.09
C ALA A 17 -13.62 22.10 10.53
N ALA A 18 -14.20 23.11 11.19
CA ALA A 18 -13.47 24.24 11.72
C ALA A 18 -12.49 23.84 12.85
N GLY A 19 -12.90 22.93 13.74
CA GLY A 19 -12.05 22.40 14.79
C GLY A 19 -10.87 21.57 14.21
N ALA A 20 -11.13 20.73 13.23
CA ALA A 20 -10.10 19.99 12.53
C ALA A 20 -9.12 20.90 11.78
N TYR A 21 -9.63 21.96 11.11
CA TYR A 21 -8.78 22.95 10.45
C TYR A 21 -7.87 23.69 11.42
N ALA A 22 -8.40 24.09 12.59
CA ALA A 22 -7.63 24.80 13.62
C ALA A 22 -6.53 23.92 14.25
N ALA A 23 -6.66 22.59 14.18
CA ALA A 23 -5.67 21.66 14.69
C ALA A 23 -4.45 21.50 13.76
N PHE A 24 -4.51 21.97 12.51
CA PHE A 24 -3.37 21.92 11.60
C PHE A 24 -2.33 23.01 11.92
N PRO A 25 -1.03 22.75 11.68
CA PRO A 25 -0.01 23.79 11.71
C PRO A 25 -0.35 24.97 10.79
N PRO A 26 0.07 26.20 11.14
CA PRO A 26 -0.23 27.39 10.35
C PRO A 26 0.17 27.31 8.86
N SER A 27 1.22 26.56 8.55
CA SER A 27 1.65 26.31 7.15
C SER A 27 0.60 25.52 6.37
N ILE A 28 -0.02 24.52 7.00
CA ILE A 28 -1.08 23.70 6.37
C ILE A 28 -2.36 24.53 6.22
N GLN A 29 -2.71 25.32 7.26
CA GLN A 29 -3.87 26.21 7.17
C GLN A 29 -3.74 27.20 6.01
N ARG A 30 -2.56 27.80 5.82
CA ARG A 30 -2.28 28.70 4.68
C ARG A 30 -2.38 27.97 3.34
N ALA A 31 -1.86 26.75 3.25
CA ALA A 31 -1.96 25.96 2.01
C ALA A 31 -3.41 25.61 1.66
N LEU A 32 -4.22 25.26 2.67
CA LEU A 32 -5.65 24.96 2.46
C LEU A 32 -6.49 26.19 2.13
N ALA A 33 -6.02 27.39 2.45
CA ALA A 33 -6.69 28.65 2.11
C ALA A 33 -6.43 29.13 0.67
N ILE A 34 -5.48 28.52 -0.04
CA ILE A 34 -5.20 28.85 -1.45
C ILE A 34 -6.35 28.35 -2.31
N PRO A 35 -7.00 29.22 -3.11
CA PRO A 35 -8.06 28.79 -4.01
C PRO A 35 -7.54 27.77 -5.03
N ALA A 36 -8.38 26.78 -5.36
CA ALA A 36 -8.05 25.85 -6.43
C ALA A 36 -7.94 26.60 -7.77
N ASN A 37 -6.87 26.31 -8.53
CA ASN A 37 -6.77 26.78 -9.91
C ASN A 37 -7.76 25.97 -10.78
N ASN A 38 -8.80 26.63 -11.28
CA ASN A 38 -9.85 26.03 -12.10
C ASN A 38 -10.01 26.76 -13.44
N ALA A 39 -8.93 27.35 -13.96
CA ALA A 39 -8.98 28.21 -15.15
C ALA A 39 -9.51 27.48 -16.38
N THR A 40 -9.17 26.22 -16.57
CA THR A 40 -9.58 25.41 -17.73
C THR A 40 -10.52 24.26 -17.37
N GLY A 41 -10.64 23.88 -16.09
CA GLY A 41 -11.36 22.69 -15.62
C GLY A 41 -10.76 21.38 -16.11
N THR A 42 -9.49 21.36 -16.50
CA THR A 42 -8.77 20.20 -17.02
C THR A 42 -7.51 19.89 -16.22
N ILE A 43 -6.85 18.80 -16.55
CA ILE A 43 -5.55 18.43 -15.93
C ILE A 43 -4.47 19.52 -16.08
N ARG A 44 -4.64 20.46 -17.02
CA ARG A 44 -3.72 21.59 -17.23
C ARG A 44 -3.74 22.60 -16.08
N ASP A 45 -4.76 22.59 -15.24
CA ASP A 45 -4.85 23.45 -14.06
C ASP A 45 -4.00 22.92 -12.89
N VAL A 46 -3.48 21.69 -12.99
CA VAL A 46 -2.62 21.10 -11.97
C VAL A 46 -1.20 21.63 -12.15
N GLU A 47 -0.76 22.49 -11.25
CA GLU A 47 0.59 23.07 -11.24
C GLU A 47 1.59 22.26 -10.42
N HIS A 48 1.09 21.59 -9.38
CA HIS A 48 1.94 20.80 -8.47
C HIS A 48 1.29 19.46 -8.15
N VAL A 49 2.10 18.41 -8.19
CA VAL A 49 1.72 17.07 -7.73
C VAL A 49 2.58 16.72 -6.52
N VAL A 50 1.94 16.53 -5.38
CA VAL A 50 2.61 16.10 -4.15
C VAL A 50 2.39 14.61 -3.97
N ILE A 51 3.49 13.84 -3.99
CA ILE A 51 3.45 12.39 -3.78
C ILE A 51 4.00 12.12 -2.38
N LEU A 52 3.13 11.70 -1.46
CA LEU A 52 3.54 11.20 -0.16
C LEU A 52 3.88 9.71 -0.30
N MET A 53 5.18 9.44 -0.35
CA MET A 53 5.67 8.05 -0.40
C MET A 53 5.70 7.48 1.02
N GLN A 54 4.88 6.48 1.28
CA GLN A 54 4.91 5.70 2.52
C GLN A 54 5.94 4.58 2.35
N GLU A 55 7.04 4.67 3.08
CA GLU A 55 8.13 3.70 2.99
C GLU A 55 7.84 2.37 3.69
N ASN A 56 8.69 1.38 3.42
CA ASN A 56 8.73 0.06 4.05
C ASN A 56 7.45 -0.77 3.87
N ARG A 57 6.80 -0.63 2.72
CA ARG A 57 5.70 -1.50 2.32
C ARG A 57 5.84 -1.89 0.86
N ALA A 58 5.89 -3.19 0.59
CA ALA A 58 5.87 -3.70 -0.76
C ALA A 58 4.49 -3.48 -1.40
N PHE A 59 4.46 -3.31 -2.71
CA PHE A 59 3.23 -3.24 -3.48
C PHE A 59 2.32 -4.44 -3.20
N ASP A 60 2.87 -5.63 -3.22
CA ASP A 60 2.13 -6.87 -3.02
C ASP A 60 1.54 -7.03 -1.62
N HIS A 61 2.09 -6.33 -0.62
CA HIS A 61 1.54 -6.33 0.74
C HIS A 61 0.09 -5.82 0.78
N TYR A 62 -0.26 -4.86 -0.08
CA TYR A 62 -1.60 -4.29 -0.19
C TYR A 62 -2.32 -4.73 -1.46
N PHE A 63 -1.66 -4.79 -2.58
CA PHE A 63 -2.26 -4.92 -3.90
C PHE A 63 -1.97 -6.24 -4.60
N GLY A 64 -1.21 -7.15 -3.98
CA GLY A 64 -0.81 -8.42 -4.60
C GLY A 64 -1.99 -9.35 -4.93
N THR A 65 -3.14 -9.16 -4.30
CA THR A 65 -4.38 -9.92 -4.56
C THR A 65 -5.41 -9.13 -5.37
N LEU A 66 -5.12 -7.88 -5.78
CA LEU A 66 -6.06 -7.03 -6.51
C LEU A 66 -6.35 -7.60 -7.90
N ALA A 67 -7.63 -7.65 -8.27
CA ALA A 67 -8.05 -8.08 -9.60
C ALA A 67 -7.48 -7.16 -10.68
N GLY A 68 -6.97 -7.75 -11.77
CA GLY A 68 -6.35 -7.02 -12.87
C GLY A 68 -4.88 -6.65 -12.67
N VAL A 69 -4.31 -6.93 -11.50
CA VAL A 69 -2.89 -6.79 -11.22
C VAL A 69 -2.16 -8.10 -11.49
N ARG A 70 -0.93 -8.02 -12.01
CA ARG A 70 -0.03 -9.17 -12.11
C ARG A 70 0.61 -9.47 -10.77
N GLY A 71 -0.22 -9.84 -9.79
CA GLY A 71 0.13 -10.22 -8.45
C GLY A 71 -0.05 -11.70 -8.19
N PHE A 72 -0.42 -12.07 -6.97
CA PHE A 72 -0.53 -13.47 -6.54
C PHE A 72 -1.61 -14.28 -7.26
N GLY A 73 -2.61 -13.61 -7.88
CA GLY A 73 -3.63 -14.21 -8.72
C GLY A 73 -3.28 -14.28 -10.22
N ASP A 74 -2.05 -13.97 -10.62
CA ASP A 74 -1.63 -14.04 -12.02
C ASP A 74 -1.75 -15.48 -12.52
N ARG A 75 -2.49 -15.66 -13.61
CA ARG A 75 -2.68 -16.96 -14.29
C ARG A 75 -1.42 -17.47 -14.96
N PHE A 76 -0.44 -16.59 -15.20
CA PHE A 76 0.79 -16.88 -15.88
C PHE A 76 2.00 -16.48 -15.03
N PRO A 77 2.17 -17.07 -13.83
CA PRO A 77 3.31 -16.76 -12.99
C PRO A 77 4.60 -17.20 -13.67
N ILE A 78 5.67 -16.49 -13.41
CA ILE A 78 7.00 -16.83 -13.96
C ILE A 78 7.39 -18.24 -13.52
N PRO A 79 7.66 -19.16 -14.46
CA PRO A 79 8.11 -20.51 -14.12
C PRO A 79 9.55 -20.48 -13.61
N LEU A 80 9.86 -21.34 -12.65
CA LEU A 80 11.20 -21.54 -12.13
C LEU A 80 11.82 -22.82 -12.74
N PRO A 81 13.16 -22.92 -12.80
CA PRO A 81 13.84 -24.05 -13.44
C PRO A 81 13.54 -25.42 -12.79
N ASP A 82 13.13 -25.44 -11.54
CA ASP A 82 12.80 -26.65 -10.77
C ASP A 82 11.33 -27.07 -10.84
N GLY A 83 10.55 -26.49 -11.78
CA GLY A 83 9.15 -26.81 -12.00
C GLY A 83 8.16 -26.08 -11.10
N ARG A 84 8.63 -25.27 -10.18
CA ARG A 84 7.81 -24.35 -9.39
C ARG A 84 7.51 -23.07 -10.18
N ASN A 85 6.78 -22.16 -9.58
CA ASN A 85 6.65 -20.80 -10.09
C ASN A 85 7.14 -19.78 -9.05
N VAL A 86 7.21 -18.51 -9.45
CA VAL A 86 7.73 -17.40 -8.64
C VAL A 86 7.00 -17.23 -7.30
N TRP A 87 5.76 -17.70 -7.17
CA TRP A 87 5.00 -17.67 -5.92
C TRP A 87 5.30 -18.82 -4.97
N GLN A 88 6.13 -19.79 -5.37
CA GLN A 88 6.50 -20.97 -4.60
C GLN A 88 8.00 -20.92 -4.30
N GLN A 89 8.39 -20.13 -3.30
CA GLN A 89 9.78 -19.82 -3.03
C GLN A 89 10.35 -20.59 -1.83
N ARG A 90 11.64 -20.82 -1.87
CA ARG A 90 12.33 -21.49 -0.77
C ARG A 90 12.85 -20.49 0.25
N THR A 91 12.66 -20.82 1.52
CA THR A 91 13.31 -20.16 2.65
C THR A 91 14.78 -20.56 2.76
N GLY A 92 15.52 -19.92 3.65
CA GLY A 92 16.92 -20.25 3.90
C GLY A 92 17.17 -21.71 4.35
N ASN A 93 16.20 -22.35 5.00
CA ASN A 93 16.24 -23.75 5.41
C ASN A 93 15.68 -24.73 4.36
N GLY A 94 15.31 -24.24 3.17
CA GLY A 94 14.82 -25.06 2.07
C GLY A 94 13.31 -25.31 2.05
N THR A 95 12.57 -24.89 3.06
CA THR A 95 11.11 -25.02 3.08
C THR A 95 10.48 -24.16 1.97
N VAL A 96 9.56 -24.74 1.20
CA VAL A 96 8.80 -23.99 0.19
C VAL A 96 7.63 -23.30 0.86
N ILE A 97 7.49 -22.00 0.60
CA ILE A 97 6.35 -21.20 1.04
C ILE A 97 5.68 -20.51 -0.16
N SER A 98 4.39 -20.29 -0.05
CA SER A 98 3.59 -19.49 -1.00
C SER A 98 3.16 -18.20 -0.34
N PRO A 99 2.63 -17.22 -1.09
CA PRO A 99 2.02 -16.03 -0.51
C PRO A 99 0.96 -16.41 0.53
N PHE A 100 0.94 -15.70 1.67
CA PHE A 100 0.03 -15.97 2.78
C PHE A 100 -0.54 -14.68 3.36
N HIS A 101 -1.79 -14.78 3.83
CA HIS A 101 -2.46 -13.65 4.47
C HIS A 101 -1.90 -13.38 5.87
N LEU A 102 -1.59 -12.13 6.13
CA LEU A 102 -1.22 -11.64 7.46
C LEU A 102 -2.49 -11.30 8.23
N ASP A 103 -2.85 -12.16 9.17
CA ASP A 103 -4.06 -12.00 9.96
C ASP A 103 -3.87 -11.00 11.10
N GLY A 104 -4.64 -9.91 11.05
CA GLY A 104 -4.66 -8.87 12.09
C GLY A 104 -5.30 -9.31 13.41
N SER A 105 -6.07 -10.42 13.41
CA SER A 105 -6.69 -10.96 14.63
C SER A 105 -5.73 -11.79 15.48
N THR A 106 -4.72 -12.39 14.86
CA THR A 106 -3.71 -13.23 15.52
C THR A 106 -2.38 -12.50 15.75
N GLY A 107 -2.21 -11.32 15.17
CA GLY A 107 -1.00 -10.53 15.27
C GLY A 107 -1.18 -9.10 14.75
N ASN A 108 -0.11 -8.32 14.74
CA ASN A 108 -0.14 -6.97 14.19
C ASN A 108 0.27 -6.98 12.71
N ALA A 109 -0.63 -7.41 11.83
CA ALA A 109 -0.37 -7.50 10.40
C ALA A 109 0.01 -6.15 9.77
N GLN A 110 -0.53 -5.04 10.29
CA GLN A 110 -0.18 -3.69 9.84
C GLN A 110 1.26 -3.29 10.21
N ARG A 111 1.79 -3.90 11.26
CA ARG A 111 3.16 -3.70 11.75
C ARG A 111 4.00 -4.96 11.59
N ALA A 112 3.88 -5.61 10.44
CA ALA A 112 4.75 -6.74 10.12
C ALA A 112 6.21 -6.36 10.32
N SER A 113 7.00 -7.32 10.81
CA SER A 113 8.44 -7.13 11.01
C SER A 113 9.11 -6.66 9.73
N GLY A 114 10.05 -5.73 9.85
CA GLY A 114 10.85 -5.29 8.72
C GLY A 114 11.63 -6.47 8.12
N THR A 115 11.84 -6.42 6.82
CA THR A 115 12.74 -7.34 6.12
C THR A 115 14.09 -6.67 5.88
N PRO A 116 15.20 -7.41 5.75
CA PRO A 116 16.46 -6.85 5.28
C PRO A 116 16.23 -6.09 3.95
N HIS A 117 16.72 -4.86 3.84
CA HIS A 117 16.47 -4.01 2.66
C HIS A 117 17.68 -3.24 2.18
N ASP A 118 18.89 -3.67 2.57
CA ASP A 118 20.12 -3.15 1.99
C ASP A 118 20.28 -3.60 0.53
N TRP A 119 21.28 -3.03 -0.13
CA TRP A 119 21.53 -3.30 -1.54
C TRP A 119 21.85 -4.76 -1.82
N LEU A 120 22.71 -5.38 -0.99
CA LEU A 120 23.17 -6.75 -1.18
C LEU A 120 22.00 -7.73 -1.05
N ASP A 121 21.22 -7.64 0.02
CA ASP A 121 20.05 -8.51 0.23
C ASP A 121 19.03 -8.36 -0.89
N SER A 122 18.90 -7.16 -1.42
CA SER A 122 17.98 -6.89 -2.55
C SER A 122 18.48 -7.54 -3.84
N GLN A 123 19.78 -7.49 -4.14
CA GLN A 123 20.37 -8.14 -5.30
C GLN A 123 20.30 -9.67 -5.20
N LEU A 124 20.53 -10.21 -4.03
CA LEU A 124 20.46 -11.65 -3.78
C LEU A 124 19.02 -12.16 -3.88
N ALA A 125 18.04 -11.39 -3.38
CA ALA A 125 16.62 -11.73 -3.52
C ALA A 125 16.13 -11.67 -4.96
N TRP A 126 16.62 -10.67 -5.71
CA TRP A 126 16.32 -10.48 -7.13
C TRP A 126 16.86 -11.60 -8.03
N ASP A 127 18.00 -12.19 -7.67
CA ASP A 127 18.64 -13.31 -8.34
C ASP A 127 18.73 -13.18 -9.87
N ASN A 128 19.38 -12.10 -10.33
CA ASN A 128 19.53 -11.80 -11.77
C ASN A 128 18.20 -11.80 -12.56
N GLY A 129 17.12 -11.33 -11.95
CA GLY A 129 15.80 -11.21 -12.56
C GLY A 129 14.89 -12.43 -12.39
N ARG A 130 15.34 -13.52 -11.76
CA ARG A 130 14.49 -14.68 -11.47
C ARG A 130 13.47 -14.42 -10.38
N MET A 131 13.73 -13.45 -9.49
CA MET A 131 12.82 -13.03 -8.42
C MET A 131 12.41 -14.17 -7.46
N ASP A 132 13.27 -15.17 -7.24
CA ASP A 132 12.91 -16.42 -6.59
C ASP A 132 13.60 -16.68 -5.24
N GLN A 133 14.32 -15.68 -4.71
CA GLN A 133 15.08 -15.83 -3.47
C GLN A 133 14.57 -14.90 -2.35
N TRP A 134 13.36 -14.36 -2.47
CA TRP A 134 12.83 -13.40 -1.50
C TRP A 134 12.76 -13.94 -0.07
N PRO A 135 12.15 -15.11 0.22
CA PRO A 135 12.08 -15.59 1.60
C PRO A 135 13.42 -15.95 2.19
N ARG A 136 14.42 -16.22 1.35
CA ARG A 136 15.76 -16.56 1.78
C ARG A 136 16.54 -15.37 2.29
N TYR A 137 16.46 -14.24 1.56
CA TYR A 137 17.25 -13.04 1.85
C TYR A 137 16.43 -11.91 2.47
N LYS A 138 15.10 -11.95 2.31
CA LYS A 138 14.16 -10.95 2.86
C LYS A 138 13.25 -11.51 3.96
N ASN A 139 13.55 -12.67 4.51
CA ASN A 139 12.72 -13.42 5.47
C ASN A 139 11.38 -13.91 4.88
N PRO A 140 10.77 -14.95 5.47
CA PRO A 140 9.49 -15.51 5.03
C PRO A 140 8.35 -14.49 4.97
N ILE A 141 8.38 -13.46 5.85
CA ILE A 141 7.37 -12.40 5.87
C ILE A 141 7.28 -11.61 4.56
N SER A 142 8.32 -11.68 3.70
CA SER A 142 8.30 -11.07 2.37
C SER A 142 7.24 -11.64 1.42
N MET A 143 6.69 -12.82 1.74
CA MET A 143 5.59 -13.46 1.02
C MET A 143 4.21 -13.16 1.65
N GLY A 144 4.18 -12.36 2.71
CA GLY A 144 2.96 -12.00 3.41
C GLY A 144 2.22 -10.83 2.75
N PHE A 145 0.90 -10.92 2.65
CA PHE A 145 0.05 -9.81 2.22
C PHE A 145 -1.00 -9.49 3.30
N PHE A 146 -1.37 -8.21 3.40
CA PHE A 146 -2.31 -7.74 4.43
C PHE A 146 -3.72 -7.55 3.89
N LEU A 147 -3.86 -6.86 2.75
CA LEU A 147 -5.17 -6.63 2.16
C LEU A 147 -5.50 -7.66 1.09
N SER A 148 -6.71 -8.20 1.19
CA SER A 148 -7.37 -8.86 0.08
C SER A 148 -8.44 -7.90 -0.45
N LEU A 149 -8.14 -7.19 -1.52
CA LEU A 149 -9.08 -6.24 -2.13
C LEU A 149 -10.20 -6.94 -2.93
N ILE A 150 -10.38 -8.24 -2.72
CA ILE A 150 -11.49 -9.02 -3.31
C ILE A 150 -12.84 -8.62 -2.68
N HIS A 151 -12.81 -7.91 -1.56
CA HIS A 151 -14.00 -7.56 -0.79
C HIS A 151 -14.26 -6.04 -0.68
N ILE A 152 -13.68 -5.22 -1.56
CA ILE A 152 -14.01 -3.79 -1.68
C ILE A 152 -14.89 -3.58 -2.90
#